data_9cd8ef51cdbc03b0864f5e5196219ea0
#
_entry.id   9cd8ef51cdbc03b0864f5e5196219ea0
#
_cell.length_a   1.000
_cell.length_b   1.000
_cell.length_c   1.000
_cell.angle_alpha   90.00
_cell.angle_beta   90.00
_cell.angle_gamma   90.00
#
_symmetry.space_group_name_H-M   'P 1'
#
loop_
_entity.id
_entity.type
_entity.pdbx_description
1 polymer ?
#
loop_
_entity_poly.entity_id
_entity_poly.type
_entity_poly.pdbx_seq_one_letter_code
_entity_poly.pdbx_strand_id
1 'polypeptide(L)'
;MADDGAAEKKTPGEKSSPAEKDGEDSPFNFVTVDGDVFMRFPIANMSVADHVRSIRNMPMREDDIVIAAFPKCGTHWMWEVTQMLAKGKAEHDSRPKQMVMVEFTPVEDFEPVPSPRVINTHLFPRQLSRELVTKRSRVVHVIRNPKDVAVSMYFHLLQMKGFQDDGVLDLARGFLHGGISPGSFLDYFAYMKEMTQWQREHPEVPVINIYYEDAKKDLVKCVRQLAEFLKVDASDQLCEDIADQCSFKKLKQADETVKVKDKAPDNPIFKDGSLKKMFRKGEVGDWKNYFTAELSEEFDRVVPENLKGCDLKIQYTI
;
A
#
# COMPACT_ATOMS: atom_id res chain seq x y z
N MET A 1 39.96 59.24 -32.53
CA MET A 1 38.64 59.16 -31.92
C MET A 1 38.38 57.67 -31.75
N ALA A 2 38.63 57.17 -30.55
CA ALA A 2 38.51 55.77 -30.18
C ALA A 2 37.15 55.60 -29.56
N ASP A 3 36.45 54.56 -29.98
CA ASP A 3 35.17 54.13 -29.42
C ASP A 3 35.45 52.93 -28.52
N ASP A 4 35.26 53.13 -27.24
CA ASP A 4 35.47 52.12 -26.18
C ASP A 4 34.16 51.32 -26.00
N GLY A 5 34.11 50.14 -26.61
CA GLY A 5 33.06 49.17 -26.40
C GLY A 5 33.26 48.37 -25.10
N ALA A 6 32.54 48.71 -24.07
CA ALA A 6 32.48 47.96 -22.80
C ALA A 6 31.80 46.60 -22.98
N ALA A 7 32.54 45.51 -22.72
CA ALA A 7 32.02 44.15 -22.70
C ALA A 7 31.31 43.86 -21.36
N GLU A 8 30.00 43.68 -21.39
CA GLU A 8 29.23 43.18 -20.26
C GLU A 8 29.60 41.69 -19.93
N LYS A 9 30.07 41.48 -18.72
CA LYS A 9 30.30 40.14 -18.15
C LYS A 9 28.96 39.52 -17.81
N LYS A 10 28.56 38.51 -18.57
CA LYS A 10 27.47 37.59 -18.22
C LYS A 10 27.86 36.75 -17.00
N THR A 11 27.07 36.86 -15.94
CA THR A 11 27.07 35.99 -14.75
C THR A 11 26.68 34.54 -15.14
N PRO A 12 27.24 33.50 -14.53
CA PRO A 12 26.90 32.10 -14.85
C PRO A 12 25.51 31.75 -14.34
N GLY A 13 24.74 31.18 -15.25
CA GLY A 13 23.32 30.87 -15.17
C GLY A 13 22.83 30.14 -13.94
N GLU A 14 21.73 30.65 -13.47
CA GLU A 14 20.73 29.92 -12.70
C GLU A 14 20.37 28.62 -13.49
N LYS A 15 20.59 27.47 -12.84
CA LYS A 15 20.07 26.21 -13.34
C LYS A 15 18.55 26.27 -13.23
N SER A 16 17.88 26.43 -14.35
CA SER A 16 16.45 26.21 -14.46
C SER A 16 16.11 24.81 -13.92
N SER A 17 15.17 24.75 -13.01
CA SER A 17 14.48 23.51 -12.61
C SER A 17 14.02 22.76 -13.86
N PRO A 18 14.04 21.42 -13.88
CA PRO A 18 13.57 20.67 -15.02
C PRO A 18 12.09 20.98 -15.22
N ALA A 19 11.79 21.67 -16.31
CA ALA A 19 10.43 21.90 -16.78
C ALA A 19 9.78 20.54 -17.03
N GLU A 20 8.57 20.42 -16.49
CA GLU A 20 7.62 19.35 -16.76
C GLU A 20 7.59 19.04 -18.26
N LYS A 21 8.14 17.89 -18.63
CA LYS A 21 7.84 17.26 -19.91
C LYS A 21 6.63 16.38 -19.63
N ASP A 22 5.48 16.85 -20.06
CA ASP A 22 4.23 16.11 -20.12
C ASP A 22 4.39 14.87 -21.02
N GLY A 23 4.77 13.76 -20.40
CA GLY A 23 4.61 12.43 -20.93
C GLY A 23 3.27 11.91 -20.40
N GLU A 24 2.20 12.11 -21.13
CA GLU A 24 0.81 12.02 -20.66
C GLU A 24 0.35 10.64 -20.17
N ASP A 25 1.12 9.53 -20.31
CA ASP A 25 0.58 8.17 -20.12
C ASP A 25 1.40 7.19 -19.26
N SER A 26 2.39 7.65 -18.47
CA SER A 26 3.11 6.72 -17.58
C SER A 26 2.49 6.68 -16.20
N PRO A 27 2.10 5.49 -15.65
CA PRO A 27 1.62 5.33 -14.26
C PRO A 27 2.70 5.67 -13.23
N PHE A 28 3.95 5.82 -13.66
CA PHE A 28 5.08 6.26 -12.83
C PHE A 28 5.28 7.79 -12.86
N ASN A 29 4.28 8.54 -13.35
CA ASN A 29 4.26 9.98 -13.18
C ASN A 29 3.89 10.32 -11.75
N PHE A 30 4.85 10.89 -11.03
CA PHE A 30 4.67 11.37 -9.68
C PHE A 30 4.31 12.86 -9.69
N VAL A 31 3.45 13.24 -8.78
CA VAL A 31 3.08 14.65 -8.55
C VAL A 31 3.40 15.03 -7.11
N THR A 32 3.87 16.25 -6.91
CA THR A 32 4.08 16.77 -5.56
C THR A 32 2.87 17.62 -5.15
N VAL A 33 2.23 17.25 -4.05
CA VAL A 33 1.09 17.98 -3.47
C VAL A 33 1.44 18.34 -2.04
N ASP A 34 1.48 19.61 -1.74
CA ASP A 34 1.76 20.17 -0.40
C ASP A 34 3.04 19.60 0.24
N GLY A 35 4.07 19.34 -0.59
CA GLY A 35 5.38 18.80 -0.18
C GLY A 35 5.49 17.27 -0.17
N ASP A 36 4.39 16.54 -0.32
CA ASP A 36 4.36 15.09 -0.42
C ASP A 36 4.33 14.61 -1.88
N VAL A 37 5.00 13.48 -2.15
CA VAL A 37 5.05 12.85 -3.46
C VAL A 37 3.98 11.76 -3.58
N PHE A 38 3.14 11.87 -4.61
CA PHE A 38 2.08 10.92 -4.91
C PHE A 38 2.23 10.35 -6.31
N MET A 39 1.81 9.11 -6.51
CA MET A 39 1.59 8.58 -7.85
C MET A 39 0.37 9.29 -8.47
N ARG A 40 0.34 9.42 -9.78
CA ARG A 40 -0.84 9.93 -10.49
C ARG A 40 -1.94 8.88 -10.44
N PHE A 41 -2.83 9.01 -9.45
CA PHE A 41 -3.99 8.14 -9.33
C PHE A 41 -5.00 8.43 -10.45
N PRO A 42 -5.57 7.41 -11.09
CA PRO A 42 -6.64 7.59 -12.08
C PRO A 42 -7.97 7.87 -11.39
N ILE A 43 -8.18 9.12 -10.97
CA ILE A 43 -9.45 9.57 -10.39
C ILE A 43 -10.25 10.27 -11.47
N ALA A 44 -11.49 9.83 -11.68
CA ALA A 44 -12.38 10.46 -12.63
C ALA A 44 -12.75 11.89 -12.21
N ASN A 45 -12.65 12.84 -13.14
CA ASN A 45 -13.11 14.22 -13.00
C ASN A 45 -12.46 15.05 -11.88
N MET A 46 -11.32 14.63 -11.33
CA MET A 46 -10.64 15.34 -10.24
C MET A 46 -9.13 15.34 -10.47
N SER A 47 -8.45 16.45 -10.11
CA SER A 47 -6.99 16.46 -10.09
C SER A 47 -6.46 15.62 -8.91
N VAL A 48 -5.22 15.09 -9.05
CA VAL A 48 -4.56 14.36 -7.94
C VAL A 48 -4.44 15.25 -6.70
N ALA A 49 -4.14 16.55 -6.89
CA ALA A 49 -4.03 17.50 -5.79
C ALA A 49 -5.34 17.68 -5.03
N ASP A 50 -6.46 17.83 -5.73
CA ASP A 50 -7.77 17.98 -5.10
C ASP A 50 -8.19 16.67 -4.41
N HIS A 51 -7.90 15.52 -5.04
CA HIS A 51 -8.17 14.22 -4.42
C HIS A 51 -7.39 14.01 -3.12
N VAL A 52 -6.08 14.27 -3.14
CA VAL A 52 -5.24 14.16 -1.92
C VAL A 52 -5.75 15.09 -0.81
N ARG A 53 -6.13 16.33 -1.14
CA ARG A 53 -6.70 17.25 -0.16
C ARG A 53 -8.07 16.77 0.35
N SER A 54 -8.88 16.14 -0.50
CA SER A 54 -10.15 15.54 -0.07
C SER A 54 -9.94 14.38 0.90
N ILE A 55 -8.92 13.52 0.66
CA ILE A 55 -8.56 12.43 1.59
C ILE A 55 -8.18 12.99 2.97
N ARG A 56 -7.39 14.06 3.03
CA ARG A 56 -6.99 14.70 4.31
C ARG A 56 -8.17 15.28 5.10
N ASN A 57 -9.26 15.59 4.42
CA ASN A 57 -10.49 16.12 5.01
C ASN A 57 -11.66 15.12 5.00
N MET A 58 -11.40 13.87 4.64
CA MET A 58 -12.42 12.81 4.57
C MET A 58 -13.07 12.63 5.94
N PRO A 59 -14.42 12.69 6.03
CA PRO A 59 -15.15 12.42 7.27
C PRO A 59 -14.97 10.95 7.69
N MET A 60 -14.49 10.74 8.92
CA MET A 60 -14.37 9.42 9.51
C MET A 60 -15.54 9.14 10.46
N ARG A 61 -15.94 7.87 10.52
CA ARG A 61 -16.92 7.36 11.49
C ARG A 61 -16.20 6.72 12.68
N GLU A 62 -16.84 6.67 13.83
CA GLU A 62 -16.25 6.08 15.04
C GLU A 62 -15.97 4.57 14.92
N ASP A 63 -16.73 3.90 14.06
CA ASP A 63 -16.61 2.47 13.79
C ASP A 63 -15.79 2.13 12.54
N ASP A 64 -15.20 3.14 11.87
CA ASP A 64 -14.32 2.91 10.73
C ASP A 64 -13.09 2.08 11.11
N ILE A 65 -12.73 1.17 10.24
CA ILE A 65 -11.53 0.33 10.34
C ILE A 65 -10.64 0.65 9.13
N VAL A 66 -9.37 0.97 9.39
CA VAL A 66 -8.40 1.29 8.34
C VAL A 66 -7.36 0.18 8.23
N ILE A 67 -7.29 -0.46 7.06
CA ILE A 67 -6.20 -1.38 6.72
C ILE A 67 -5.08 -0.56 6.09
N ALA A 68 -4.02 -0.33 6.83
CA ALA A 68 -2.84 0.40 6.37
C ALA A 68 -1.68 -0.56 6.12
N ALA A 69 -1.08 -0.50 4.93
CA ALA A 69 0.02 -1.38 4.59
C ALA A 69 0.86 -0.80 3.45
N PHE A 70 2.16 -1.06 3.48
CA PHE A 70 2.95 -0.89 2.28
C PHE A 70 2.43 -1.81 1.15
N PRO A 71 2.46 -1.40 -0.13
CA PRO A 71 2.01 -2.26 -1.22
C PRO A 71 2.64 -3.67 -1.17
N LYS A 72 1.86 -4.70 -1.50
CA LYS A 72 2.28 -6.13 -1.52
C LYS A 72 2.52 -6.78 -0.16
N CYS A 73 2.22 -6.11 0.95
CA CYS A 73 2.30 -6.71 2.30
C CYS A 73 1.11 -7.62 2.65
N GLY A 74 0.09 -7.74 1.79
CA GLY A 74 -1.07 -8.60 2.06
C GLY A 74 -2.36 -7.84 2.37
N THR A 75 -2.46 -6.57 1.98
CA THR A 75 -3.62 -5.69 2.21
C THR A 75 -4.93 -6.33 1.78
N HIS A 76 -4.98 -6.95 0.59
CA HIS A 76 -6.19 -7.60 0.08
C HIS A 76 -6.63 -8.76 1.00
N TRP A 77 -5.68 -9.56 1.45
CA TRP A 77 -5.96 -10.69 2.34
C TRP A 77 -6.55 -10.24 3.68
N MET A 78 -5.88 -9.28 4.33
CA MET A 78 -6.36 -8.76 5.62
C MET A 78 -7.66 -7.96 5.48
N TRP A 79 -7.88 -7.32 4.33
CA TRP A 79 -9.15 -6.66 4.04
C TRP A 79 -10.31 -7.66 3.99
N GLU A 80 -10.16 -8.81 3.31
CA GLU A 80 -11.19 -9.86 3.26
C GLU A 80 -11.48 -10.43 4.66
N VAL A 81 -10.43 -10.75 5.43
CA VAL A 81 -10.58 -11.22 6.82
C VAL A 81 -11.35 -10.20 7.66
N THR A 82 -10.94 -8.93 7.58
CA THR A 82 -11.56 -7.86 8.37
C THR A 82 -13.00 -7.59 7.95
N GLN A 83 -13.30 -7.66 6.65
CA GLN A 83 -14.66 -7.52 6.13
C GLN A 83 -15.59 -8.64 6.64
N MET A 84 -15.13 -9.88 6.65
CA MET A 84 -15.90 -11.02 7.16
C MET A 84 -16.16 -10.89 8.66
N LEU A 85 -15.15 -10.47 9.43
CA LEU A 85 -15.30 -10.16 10.86
C LEU A 85 -16.31 -9.03 11.10
N ALA A 86 -16.16 -7.92 10.37
CA ALA A 86 -17.05 -6.76 10.49
C ALA A 86 -18.52 -7.10 10.17
N LYS A 87 -18.75 -8.06 9.25
CA LYS A 87 -20.08 -8.55 8.88
C LYS A 87 -20.60 -9.67 9.81
N GLY A 88 -19.72 -10.29 10.62
CA GLY A 88 -20.06 -11.48 11.40
C GLY A 88 -20.37 -12.72 10.53
N LYS A 89 -19.84 -12.81 9.31
CA LYS A 89 -20.11 -13.89 8.36
C LYS A 89 -18.89 -14.22 7.51
N ALA A 90 -18.60 -15.51 7.34
CA ALA A 90 -17.52 -16.02 6.48
C ALA A 90 -17.94 -16.01 4.99
N GLU A 91 -18.30 -14.85 4.46
CA GLU A 91 -18.76 -14.66 3.08
C GLU A 91 -17.98 -13.54 2.40
N HIS A 92 -17.48 -13.80 1.18
CA HIS A 92 -16.77 -12.79 0.39
C HIS A 92 -17.68 -11.63 0.00
N ASP A 93 -17.15 -10.41 0.08
CA ASP A 93 -17.83 -9.24 -0.46
C ASP A 93 -17.80 -9.28 -2.00
N SER A 94 -18.91 -8.96 -2.65
CA SER A 94 -18.97 -8.82 -4.11
C SER A 94 -18.22 -7.58 -4.61
N ARG A 95 -18.03 -6.57 -3.76
CA ARG A 95 -17.25 -5.37 -4.10
C ARG A 95 -15.76 -5.69 -4.15
N PRO A 96 -15.04 -5.27 -5.18
CA PRO A 96 -13.59 -5.31 -5.15
C PRO A 96 -13.05 -4.30 -4.12
N LYS A 97 -11.95 -4.65 -3.44
CA LYS A 97 -11.34 -3.77 -2.41
C LYS A 97 -10.96 -2.38 -2.93
N GLN A 98 -10.74 -2.23 -4.22
CA GLN A 98 -10.40 -0.97 -4.87
C GLN A 98 -11.50 0.08 -4.72
N MET A 99 -12.75 -0.33 -4.57
CA MET A 99 -13.89 0.57 -4.33
C MET A 99 -13.93 1.15 -2.90
N VAL A 100 -13.05 0.72 -2.03
CA VAL A 100 -12.85 1.25 -0.67
C VAL A 100 -11.38 1.50 -0.37
N MET A 101 -10.61 1.83 -1.42
CA MET A 101 -9.21 2.21 -1.34
C MET A 101 -9.09 3.71 -1.59
N VAL A 102 -8.64 4.45 -0.59
CA VAL A 102 -8.70 5.92 -0.60
C VAL A 102 -7.93 6.55 -1.77
N GLU A 103 -6.90 5.88 -2.28
CA GLU A 103 -6.10 6.35 -3.41
C GLU A 103 -6.87 6.33 -4.74
N PHE A 104 -7.87 5.47 -4.87
CA PHE A 104 -8.57 5.22 -6.14
C PHE A 104 -10.05 5.55 -6.10
N THR A 105 -10.57 5.93 -4.93
CA THR A 105 -12.00 6.14 -4.72
C THR A 105 -12.26 7.57 -4.28
N PRO A 106 -13.08 8.35 -4.99
CA PRO A 106 -13.52 9.67 -4.53
C PRO A 106 -14.09 9.61 -3.12
N VAL A 107 -13.82 10.61 -2.29
CA VAL A 107 -14.23 10.61 -0.87
C VAL A 107 -15.74 10.53 -0.71
N GLU A 108 -16.51 11.11 -1.61
CA GLU A 108 -17.97 11.06 -1.64
C GLU A 108 -18.53 9.65 -1.82
N ASP A 109 -17.80 8.75 -2.49
CA ASP A 109 -18.20 7.37 -2.73
C ASP A 109 -18.09 6.49 -1.46
N PHE A 110 -17.42 6.99 -0.41
CA PHE A 110 -17.40 6.31 0.89
C PHE A 110 -18.67 6.55 1.73
N GLU A 111 -19.42 7.61 1.44
CA GLU A 111 -20.61 7.95 2.24
C GLU A 111 -21.69 6.85 2.19
N PRO A 112 -22.07 6.28 1.03
CA PRO A 112 -23.07 5.21 0.96
C PRO A 112 -22.55 3.85 1.45
N VAL A 113 -21.26 3.69 1.78
CA VAL A 113 -20.72 2.41 2.27
C VAL A 113 -21.27 2.14 3.67
N PRO A 114 -21.90 0.97 3.92
CA PRO A 114 -22.46 0.63 5.23
C PRO A 114 -21.39 0.58 6.34
N SER A 115 -21.76 1.00 7.54
CA SER A 115 -20.94 0.84 8.74
C SER A 115 -20.91 -0.62 9.25
N PRO A 116 -19.77 -1.06 9.81
CA PRO A 116 -18.48 -0.38 9.82
C PRO A 116 -17.83 -0.39 8.42
N ARG A 117 -17.23 0.74 8.01
CA ARG A 117 -16.46 0.79 6.76
C ARG A 117 -15.08 0.19 6.98
N VAL A 118 -14.69 -0.76 6.16
CA VAL A 118 -13.32 -1.28 6.14
C VAL A 118 -12.59 -0.64 4.96
N ILE A 119 -11.91 0.43 5.26
CA ILE A 119 -11.16 1.28 4.34
C ILE A 119 -9.75 0.71 4.20
N ASN A 120 -9.16 0.78 3.02
CA ASN A 120 -7.78 0.35 2.84
C ASN A 120 -6.92 1.40 2.13
N THR A 121 -5.62 1.40 2.45
CA THR A 121 -4.69 2.41 1.95
C THR A 121 -3.23 1.93 1.95
N HIS A 122 -2.45 2.54 1.05
CA HIS A 122 -0.99 2.47 1.02
C HIS A 122 -0.33 3.83 1.33
N LEU A 123 -1.13 4.86 1.59
CA LEU A 123 -0.63 6.19 1.93
C LEU A 123 0.06 6.20 3.30
N PHE A 124 0.98 7.13 3.46
CA PHE A 124 1.57 7.42 4.77
C PHE A 124 0.52 7.96 5.75
N PRO A 125 0.65 7.71 7.07
CA PRO A 125 -0.29 8.23 8.06
C PRO A 125 -0.54 9.74 7.97
N ARG A 126 0.50 10.56 7.71
CA ARG A 126 0.37 12.01 7.56
C ARG A 126 -0.49 12.44 6.38
N GLN A 127 -0.69 11.56 5.41
CA GLN A 127 -1.46 11.79 4.20
C GLN A 127 -2.94 11.43 4.36
N LEU A 128 -3.30 10.70 5.42
CA LEU A 128 -4.65 10.25 5.71
C LEU A 128 -5.51 11.35 6.36
N SER A 129 -6.79 11.05 6.54
CA SER A 129 -7.72 11.93 7.23
C SER A 129 -7.26 12.31 8.62
N ARG A 130 -7.33 13.60 8.94
CA ARG A 130 -7.06 14.13 10.28
C ARG A 130 -8.04 13.60 11.33
N GLU A 131 -9.25 13.22 10.90
CA GLU A 131 -10.25 12.65 11.78
C GLU A 131 -9.92 11.22 12.24
N LEU A 132 -9.00 10.52 11.56
CA LEU A 132 -8.53 9.20 12.00
C LEU A 132 -8.04 9.22 13.46
N VAL A 133 -7.32 10.27 13.85
CA VAL A 133 -6.83 10.45 15.22
C VAL A 133 -7.96 10.87 16.15
N THR A 134 -8.74 11.88 15.80
CA THR A 134 -9.80 12.44 16.66
C THR A 134 -10.94 11.43 16.90
N LYS A 135 -11.25 10.60 15.92
CA LYS A 135 -12.25 9.51 16.02
C LYS A 135 -11.67 8.23 16.63
N ARG A 136 -10.35 8.16 16.81
CA ARG A 136 -9.64 6.95 17.28
C ARG A 136 -10.00 5.72 16.47
N SER A 137 -10.04 5.88 15.13
CA SER A 137 -10.36 4.80 14.21
C SER A 137 -9.38 3.65 14.40
N ARG A 138 -9.86 2.40 14.34
CA ARG A 138 -9.00 1.22 14.49
C ARG A 138 -8.14 1.03 13.25
N VAL A 139 -6.84 0.86 13.44
CA VAL A 139 -5.90 0.66 12.34
C VAL A 139 -5.31 -0.75 12.38
N VAL A 140 -5.45 -1.48 11.30
CA VAL A 140 -4.80 -2.77 11.08
C VAL A 140 -3.59 -2.52 10.17
N HIS A 141 -2.41 -2.50 10.75
CA HIS A 141 -1.15 -2.30 10.01
C HIS A 141 -0.58 -3.66 9.61
N VAL A 142 -0.47 -3.90 8.30
CA VAL A 142 0.01 -5.19 7.76
C VAL A 142 1.47 -5.07 7.34
N ILE A 143 2.30 -5.92 7.90
CA ILE A 143 3.75 -5.94 7.72
C ILE A 143 4.15 -7.26 7.05
N ARG A 144 5.11 -7.20 6.14
CA ARG A 144 5.68 -8.37 5.46
C ARG A 144 7.17 -8.20 5.28
N ASN A 145 7.93 -9.30 5.26
CA ASN A 145 9.37 -9.24 5.03
C ASN A 145 9.72 -8.57 3.69
N PRO A 146 10.71 -7.67 3.67
CA PRO A 146 11.01 -6.86 2.49
C PRO A 146 11.54 -7.67 1.30
N LYS A 147 12.16 -8.83 1.49
CA LYS A 147 12.65 -9.68 0.39
C LYS A 147 11.46 -10.20 -0.45
N ASP A 148 10.42 -10.74 0.21
CA ASP A 148 9.20 -11.19 -0.48
C ASP A 148 8.37 -10.03 -1.04
N VAL A 149 8.40 -8.86 -0.36
CA VAL A 149 7.75 -7.65 -0.87
C VAL A 149 8.40 -7.20 -2.17
N ALA A 150 9.73 -7.12 -2.24
CA ALA A 150 10.47 -6.73 -3.46
C ALA A 150 10.12 -7.64 -4.65
N VAL A 151 10.15 -8.96 -4.45
CA VAL A 151 9.75 -9.93 -5.51
C VAL A 151 8.28 -9.76 -5.90
N SER A 152 7.39 -9.60 -4.93
CA SER A 152 5.96 -9.41 -5.21
C SER A 152 5.67 -8.09 -5.92
N MET A 153 6.44 -7.04 -5.62
CA MET A 153 6.38 -5.74 -6.28
C MET A 153 6.82 -5.85 -7.74
N TYR A 154 7.95 -6.50 -8.01
CA TYR A 154 8.41 -6.74 -9.38
C TYR A 154 7.32 -7.34 -10.27
N PHE A 155 6.70 -8.45 -9.87
CA PHE A 155 5.65 -9.09 -10.65
C PHE A 155 4.36 -8.26 -10.74
N HIS A 156 4.14 -7.36 -9.82
CA HIS A 156 3.03 -6.42 -9.88
C HIS A 156 3.29 -5.32 -10.91
N LEU A 157 4.48 -4.74 -10.87
CA LEU A 157 4.89 -3.67 -11.77
C LEU A 157 4.98 -4.12 -13.22
N LEU A 158 5.36 -5.39 -13.47
CA LEU A 158 5.34 -5.97 -14.82
C LEU A 158 3.97 -5.89 -15.52
N GLN A 159 2.88 -5.79 -14.76
CA GLN A 159 1.54 -5.65 -15.31
C GLN A 159 1.16 -4.19 -15.61
N MET A 160 1.96 -3.23 -15.15
CA MET A 160 1.71 -1.80 -15.34
C MET A 160 2.24 -1.30 -16.68
N LYS A 161 1.51 -0.38 -17.31
CA LYS A 161 1.96 0.34 -18.50
C LYS A 161 3.18 1.19 -18.15
N GLY A 162 4.13 1.30 -19.06
CA GLY A 162 5.31 2.14 -18.88
C GLY A 162 6.35 1.60 -17.90
N PHE A 163 6.13 0.44 -17.26
CA PHE A 163 7.16 -0.20 -16.47
C PHE A 163 8.22 -0.79 -17.38
N GLN A 164 9.47 -0.35 -17.18
CA GLN A 164 10.65 -0.90 -17.84
C GLN A 164 11.16 -2.10 -17.03
N ASP A 165 11.32 -3.23 -17.70
CA ASP A 165 11.75 -4.47 -17.07
C ASP A 165 13.28 -4.61 -17.14
N ASP A 166 13.93 -4.16 -16.08
CA ASP A 166 15.38 -4.31 -15.89
C ASP A 166 15.73 -5.58 -15.07
N GLY A 167 14.71 -6.41 -14.78
CA GLY A 167 14.84 -7.65 -14.05
C GLY A 167 14.60 -7.53 -12.54
N VAL A 168 14.31 -8.68 -11.93
CA VAL A 168 13.91 -8.74 -10.51
C VAL A 168 15.05 -8.33 -9.56
N LEU A 169 16.32 -8.58 -9.93
CA LEU A 169 17.47 -8.26 -9.08
C LEU A 169 17.71 -6.76 -9.02
N ASP A 170 17.58 -6.05 -10.15
CA ASP A 170 17.79 -4.61 -10.22
C ASP A 170 16.66 -3.87 -9.50
N LEU A 171 15.41 -4.31 -9.67
CA LEU A 171 14.31 -3.78 -8.89
C LEU A 171 14.51 -4.02 -7.39
N ALA A 172 14.96 -5.21 -6.98
CA ALA A 172 15.18 -5.50 -5.56
C ALA A 172 16.31 -4.65 -4.96
N ARG A 173 17.38 -4.38 -5.70
CA ARG A 173 18.43 -3.43 -5.27
C ARG A 173 17.87 -2.01 -5.16
N GLY A 174 17.12 -1.53 -6.17
CA GLY A 174 16.47 -0.24 -6.10
C GLY A 174 15.54 -0.14 -4.89
N PHE A 175 14.72 -1.16 -4.64
CA PHE A 175 13.85 -1.27 -3.47
C PHE A 175 14.63 -1.16 -2.15
N LEU A 176 15.81 -1.79 -2.06
CA LEU A 176 16.64 -1.78 -0.85
C LEU A 176 17.23 -0.40 -0.54
N HIS A 177 17.55 0.38 -1.58
CA HIS A 177 18.27 1.65 -1.48
C HIS A 177 17.43 2.91 -1.71
N GLY A 178 16.16 2.89 -1.44
CA GLY A 178 15.29 4.08 -1.51
C GLY A 178 14.03 3.89 -2.33
N GLY A 179 13.78 2.66 -2.76
CA GLY A 179 12.57 2.30 -3.47
C GLY A 179 12.54 2.75 -4.93
N ILE A 180 11.39 2.53 -5.55
CA ILE A 180 11.10 2.89 -6.94
C ILE A 180 11.00 4.41 -7.09
N SER A 181 10.65 5.08 -5.99
CA SER A 181 10.58 6.54 -5.89
C SER A 181 10.86 6.96 -4.44
N PRO A 182 12.08 7.45 -4.13
CA PRO A 182 12.46 7.86 -2.78
C PRO A 182 11.49 8.89 -2.19
N GLY A 183 11.09 8.68 -0.94
CA GLY A 183 10.17 9.56 -0.22
C GLY A 183 8.71 9.48 -0.66
N SER A 184 8.36 8.62 -1.61
CA SER A 184 6.97 8.31 -1.95
C SER A 184 6.47 7.12 -1.13
N PHE A 185 5.17 6.84 -1.21
CA PHE A 185 4.56 5.65 -0.60
C PHE A 185 5.11 4.32 -1.16
N LEU A 186 5.99 4.35 -2.17
CA LEU A 186 6.73 3.20 -2.70
C LEU A 186 8.10 3.01 -2.04
N ASP A 187 8.46 3.83 -1.04
CA ASP A 187 9.62 3.64 -0.19
C ASP A 187 9.23 2.83 1.05
N TYR A 188 9.55 1.54 1.05
CA TYR A 188 9.21 0.61 2.13
C TYR A 188 9.75 1.06 3.49
N PHE A 189 11.00 1.50 3.53
CA PHE A 189 11.65 1.85 4.79
C PHE A 189 11.14 3.17 5.35
N ALA A 190 10.89 4.14 4.49
CA ALA A 190 10.25 5.39 4.89
C ALA A 190 8.84 5.12 5.43
N TYR A 191 8.07 4.26 4.76
CA TYR A 191 6.72 3.87 5.21
C TYR A 191 6.74 3.22 6.59
N MET A 192 7.62 2.23 6.81
CA MET A 192 7.70 1.52 8.09
C MET A 192 8.16 2.44 9.24
N LYS A 193 9.13 3.33 8.99
CA LYS A 193 9.59 4.32 9.96
C LYS A 193 8.49 5.28 10.35
N GLU A 194 7.81 5.86 9.37
CA GLU A 194 6.73 6.82 9.63
C GLU A 194 5.57 6.16 10.36
N MET A 195 5.15 4.97 9.93
CA MET A 195 4.07 4.24 10.58
C MET A 195 4.41 3.92 12.03
N THR A 196 5.65 3.51 12.31
CA THR A 196 6.12 3.26 13.69
C THR A 196 6.17 4.54 14.52
N GLN A 197 6.67 5.63 13.96
CA GLN A 197 6.73 6.91 14.64
C GLN A 197 5.33 7.44 14.92
N TRP A 198 4.44 7.40 13.94
CA TRP A 198 3.05 7.85 14.07
C TRP A 198 2.30 7.08 15.19
N GLN A 199 2.50 5.75 15.30
CA GLN A 199 1.94 4.97 16.40
C GLN A 199 2.41 5.42 17.77
N ARG A 200 3.66 5.88 17.89
CA ARG A 200 4.23 6.41 19.14
C ARG A 200 3.71 7.80 19.48
N GLU A 201 3.49 8.62 18.45
CA GLU A 201 2.98 9.99 18.58
C GLU A 201 1.47 10.01 18.89
N HIS A 202 0.75 8.95 18.49
CA HIS A 202 -0.71 8.82 18.67
C HIS A 202 -1.09 7.55 19.42
N PRO A 203 -0.66 7.38 20.70
CA PRO A 203 -0.95 6.20 21.49
C PRO A 203 -2.46 6.03 21.79
N GLU A 204 -3.27 7.09 21.62
CA GLU A 204 -4.71 7.07 21.76
C GLU A 204 -5.41 6.36 20.59
N VAL A 205 -4.77 6.21 19.44
CA VAL A 205 -5.31 5.49 18.28
C VAL A 205 -5.03 4.00 18.43
N PRO A 206 -6.04 3.15 18.44
CA PRO A 206 -5.84 1.70 18.50
C PRO A 206 -5.18 1.20 17.19
N VAL A 207 -3.99 0.61 17.30
CA VAL A 207 -3.29 -0.01 16.16
C VAL A 207 -2.90 -1.43 16.50
N ILE A 208 -3.18 -2.38 15.59
CA ILE A 208 -2.65 -3.74 15.65
C ILE A 208 -1.67 -3.97 14.48
N ASN A 209 -0.48 -4.48 14.80
CA ASN A 209 0.50 -4.89 13.80
C ASN A 209 0.30 -6.37 13.46
N ILE A 210 -0.09 -6.67 12.23
CA ILE A 210 -0.28 -8.02 11.69
C ILE A 210 0.88 -8.36 10.77
N TYR A 211 1.63 -9.39 11.14
CA TYR A 211 2.72 -9.91 10.30
C TYR A 211 2.19 -10.95 9.33
N TYR A 212 2.44 -10.74 8.05
CA TYR A 212 2.01 -11.64 6.97
C TYR A 212 2.48 -13.09 7.22
N GLU A 213 3.70 -13.24 7.71
CA GLU A 213 4.34 -14.51 8.01
C GLU A 213 3.63 -15.26 9.14
N ASP A 214 3.23 -14.55 10.19
CA ASP A 214 2.48 -15.14 11.30
C ASP A 214 1.07 -15.55 10.87
N ALA A 215 0.40 -14.71 10.08
CA ALA A 215 -0.90 -15.05 9.50
C ALA A 215 -0.82 -16.25 8.55
N LYS A 216 0.29 -16.41 7.81
CA LYS A 216 0.51 -17.58 6.95
C LYS A 216 0.75 -18.85 7.73
N LYS A 217 1.37 -18.75 8.89
CA LYS A 217 1.63 -19.87 9.79
C LYS A 217 0.35 -20.35 10.49
N ASP A 218 -0.46 -19.42 10.98
CA ASP A 218 -1.70 -19.72 11.70
C ASP A 218 -2.74 -18.61 11.46
N LEU A 219 -3.55 -18.77 10.40
CA LEU A 219 -4.56 -17.79 10.06
C LEU A 219 -5.70 -17.74 11.08
N VAL A 220 -6.09 -18.88 11.67
CA VAL A 220 -7.16 -18.93 12.68
C VAL A 220 -6.78 -18.08 13.88
N LYS A 221 -5.53 -18.21 14.36
CA LYS A 221 -5.01 -17.37 15.43
C LYS A 221 -5.03 -15.89 15.05
N CYS A 222 -4.63 -15.56 13.85
CA CYS A 222 -4.66 -14.18 13.35
C CYS A 222 -6.10 -13.63 13.34
N VAL A 223 -7.08 -14.41 12.87
CA VAL A 223 -8.50 -14.01 12.85
C VAL A 223 -9.02 -13.76 14.27
N ARG A 224 -8.70 -14.62 15.24
CA ARG A 224 -9.06 -14.41 16.68
C ARG A 224 -8.45 -13.12 17.23
N GLN A 225 -7.18 -12.86 16.96
CA GLN A 225 -6.52 -11.60 17.39
C GLN A 225 -7.19 -10.36 16.78
N LEU A 226 -7.57 -10.43 15.51
CA LEU A 226 -8.30 -9.34 14.86
C LEU A 226 -9.70 -9.17 15.44
N ALA A 227 -10.44 -10.26 15.71
CA ALA A 227 -11.76 -10.20 16.34
C ALA A 227 -11.71 -9.50 17.70
N GLU A 228 -10.75 -9.89 18.55
CA GLU A 228 -10.52 -9.25 19.85
C GLU A 228 -10.18 -7.75 19.69
N PHE A 229 -9.24 -7.42 18.82
CA PHE A 229 -8.85 -6.03 18.57
C PHE A 229 -10.02 -5.18 18.05
N LEU A 230 -10.80 -5.73 17.12
CA LEU A 230 -11.97 -5.05 16.55
C LEU A 230 -13.18 -5.02 17.50
N LYS A 231 -13.12 -5.76 18.62
CA LYS A 231 -14.21 -5.95 19.58
C LYS A 231 -15.45 -6.58 18.92
N VAL A 232 -15.21 -7.51 18.01
CA VAL A 232 -16.24 -8.32 17.36
C VAL A 232 -16.43 -9.59 18.19
N ASP A 233 -17.67 -9.87 18.58
CA ASP A 233 -18.04 -11.15 19.20
C ASP A 233 -18.09 -12.25 18.14
N ALA A 234 -16.97 -12.88 17.90
CA ALA A 234 -16.81 -13.94 16.90
C ALA A 234 -16.59 -15.29 17.62
N SER A 235 -17.46 -16.26 17.33
CA SER A 235 -17.29 -17.61 17.84
C SER A 235 -16.02 -18.25 17.24
N ASP A 236 -15.48 -19.28 17.92
CA ASP A 236 -14.36 -20.07 17.38
C ASP A 236 -14.66 -20.62 16.01
N GLN A 237 -15.87 -21.14 15.80
CA GLN A 237 -16.32 -21.65 14.50
C GLN A 237 -16.30 -20.57 13.41
N LEU A 238 -16.78 -19.36 13.71
CA LEU A 238 -16.73 -18.24 12.75
C LEU A 238 -15.28 -17.89 12.40
N CYS A 239 -14.37 -17.87 13.38
CA CYS A 239 -12.96 -17.62 13.12
C CYS A 239 -12.31 -18.67 12.22
N GLU A 240 -12.65 -19.95 12.42
CA GLU A 240 -12.21 -21.07 11.57
C GLU A 240 -12.79 -20.97 10.15
N ASP A 241 -14.08 -20.69 10.03
CA ASP A 241 -14.74 -20.52 8.73
C ASP A 241 -14.16 -19.32 7.95
N ILE A 242 -13.89 -18.20 8.61
CA ILE A 242 -13.23 -17.04 7.98
C ILE A 242 -11.83 -17.43 7.50
N ALA A 243 -11.05 -18.11 8.34
CA ALA A 243 -9.70 -18.55 7.96
C ALA A 243 -9.73 -19.49 6.75
N ASP A 244 -10.68 -20.41 6.69
CA ASP A 244 -10.88 -21.32 5.56
C ASP A 244 -11.30 -20.57 4.28
N GLN A 245 -12.26 -19.63 4.37
CA GLN A 245 -12.66 -18.80 3.23
C GLN A 245 -11.53 -17.87 2.75
N CYS A 246 -10.70 -17.39 3.67
CA CYS A 246 -9.53 -16.55 3.36
C CYS A 246 -8.26 -17.35 3.04
N SER A 247 -8.36 -18.68 2.83
CA SER A 247 -7.26 -19.46 2.28
C SER A 247 -6.90 -18.98 0.87
N PHE A 248 -5.62 -19.09 0.47
CA PHE A 248 -5.12 -18.60 -0.82
C PHE A 248 -5.96 -19.11 -2.01
N LYS A 249 -6.33 -20.41 -1.99
CA LYS A 249 -7.12 -21.03 -3.04
C LYS A 249 -8.52 -20.41 -3.16
N LYS A 250 -9.21 -20.25 -2.02
CA LYS A 250 -10.57 -19.69 -1.99
C LYS A 250 -10.60 -18.20 -2.32
N LEU A 251 -9.63 -17.43 -1.82
CA LEU A 251 -9.48 -16.03 -2.19
C LEU A 251 -9.28 -15.83 -3.69
N LYS A 252 -8.40 -16.64 -4.29
CA LYS A 252 -8.16 -16.59 -5.75
C LYS A 252 -9.43 -16.94 -6.51
N GLN A 253 -10.15 -17.98 -6.09
CA GLN A 253 -11.43 -18.36 -6.70
C GLN A 253 -12.48 -17.24 -6.54
N ALA A 254 -12.60 -16.65 -5.36
CA ALA A 254 -13.54 -15.56 -5.10
C ALA A 254 -13.24 -14.31 -5.96
N ASP A 255 -11.97 -13.97 -6.15
CA ASP A 255 -11.56 -12.87 -7.03
C ASP A 255 -11.97 -13.11 -8.49
N GLU A 256 -12.01 -14.37 -8.91
CA GLU A 256 -12.41 -14.74 -10.28
C GLU A 256 -13.94 -14.85 -10.45
N THR A 257 -14.69 -15.23 -9.41
CA THR A 257 -16.11 -15.63 -9.53
C THR A 257 -17.09 -14.73 -8.79
N VAL A 258 -16.71 -14.20 -7.62
CA VAL A 258 -17.60 -13.44 -6.73
C VAL A 258 -17.50 -11.94 -6.98
N LYS A 259 -16.29 -11.45 -7.27
CA LYS A 259 -16.07 -10.01 -7.49
C LYS A 259 -16.72 -9.56 -8.80
N VAL A 260 -17.55 -8.53 -8.71
CA VAL A 260 -18.21 -7.94 -9.87
C VAL A 260 -17.18 -7.14 -10.68
N LYS A 261 -16.57 -7.77 -11.65
CA LYS A 261 -15.52 -7.19 -12.50
C LYS A 261 -16.03 -6.08 -13.40
N ASP A 262 -17.31 -6.14 -13.80
CA ASP A 262 -17.93 -5.19 -14.72
C ASP A 262 -18.11 -3.79 -14.11
N LYS A 263 -17.90 -3.63 -12.80
CA LYS A 263 -17.98 -2.32 -12.12
C LYS A 263 -16.63 -1.72 -11.74
N ALA A 264 -15.54 -2.47 -11.84
CA ALA A 264 -14.22 -1.87 -11.75
C ALA A 264 -13.95 -1.18 -13.09
N PRO A 265 -13.84 0.16 -13.12
CA PRO A 265 -13.49 0.84 -14.36
C PRO A 265 -12.18 0.25 -14.89
N ASP A 266 -12.06 0.15 -16.22
CA ASP A 266 -10.79 -0.18 -16.85
C ASP A 266 -9.71 0.68 -16.22
N ASN A 267 -8.84 0.04 -15.46
CA ASN A 267 -7.80 0.79 -14.78
C ASN A 267 -6.69 1.09 -15.81
N PRO A 268 -6.54 2.35 -16.24
CA PRO A 268 -5.62 2.74 -17.30
C PRO A 268 -4.15 2.44 -16.95
N ILE A 269 -3.85 2.18 -15.67
CA ILE A 269 -2.51 1.84 -15.19
C ILE A 269 -2.05 0.47 -15.69
N PHE A 270 -2.97 -0.49 -15.90
CA PHE A 270 -2.59 -1.86 -16.27
C PHE A 270 -2.60 -2.09 -17.78
N LYS A 271 -1.65 -2.92 -18.27
CA LYS A 271 -1.44 -3.20 -19.70
C LYS A 271 -2.70 -3.74 -20.38
N ASP A 272 -3.48 -4.54 -19.68
CA ASP A 272 -4.69 -5.18 -20.19
C ASP A 272 -5.98 -4.57 -19.61
N GLY A 273 -5.92 -3.32 -19.10
CA GLY A 273 -7.07 -2.64 -18.49
C GLY A 273 -7.52 -3.24 -17.14
N SER A 274 -6.98 -4.37 -16.72
CA SER A 274 -7.34 -5.04 -15.48
C SER A 274 -6.14 -5.68 -14.78
N LEU A 275 -6.18 -5.69 -13.46
CA LEU A 275 -5.19 -6.40 -12.64
C LEU A 275 -5.49 -7.92 -12.66
N LYS A 276 -4.96 -8.63 -13.64
CA LYS A 276 -5.26 -10.05 -13.86
C LYS A 276 -4.61 -11.00 -12.84
N LYS A 277 -3.52 -10.59 -12.17
CA LYS A 277 -2.74 -11.46 -11.28
C LYS A 277 -2.52 -10.82 -9.92
N MET A 278 -3.62 -10.51 -9.21
CA MET A 278 -3.54 -10.07 -7.81
C MET A 278 -2.89 -11.15 -6.92
N PHE A 279 -3.32 -12.40 -7.09
CA PHE A 279 -2.84 -13.56 -6.35
C PHE A 279 -1.82 -14.34 -7.19
N ARG A 280 -0.52 -14.20 -6.86
CA ARG A 280 0.56 -14.89 -7.57
C ARG A 280 0.86 -16.27 -6.96
N LYS A 281 1.42 -16.32 -5.75
CA LYS A 281 1.77 -17.54 -5.02
C LYS A 281 1.22 -17.59 -3.60
N GLY A 282 1.23 -16.46 -2.89
CA GLY A 282 0.79 -16.38 -1.51
C GLY A 282 1.70 -17.15 -0.53
N GLU A 283 3.00 -17.23 -0.80
CA GLU A 283 3.99 -17.97 -0.04
C GLU A 283 4.96 -17.05 0.69
N VAL A 284 5.57 -17.55 1.75
CA VAL A 284 6.69 -16.93 2.47
C VAL A 284 7.98 -17.58 2.01
N GLY A 285 9.01 -16.76 1.77
CA GLY A 285 10.32 -17.24 1.35
C GLY A 285 10.46 -17.46 -0.15
N ASP A 286 9.48 -17.02 -0.97
CA ASP A 286 9.57 -17.12 -2.43
C ASP A 286 10.73 -16.30 -3.02
N TRP A 287 11.23 -15.31 -2.29
CA TRP A 287 12.43 -14.55 -2.65
C TRP A 287 13.64 -15.45 -2.92
N LYS A 288 13.75 -16.62 -2.28
CA LYS A 288 14.83 -17.61 -2.50
C LYS A 288 14.92 -18.12 -3.94
N ASN A 289 13.82 -18.05 -4.69
CA ASN A 289 13.78 -18.48 -6.10
C ASN A 289 14.32 -17.42 -7.07
N TYR A 290 14.61 -16.21 -6.56
CA TYR A 290 14.99 -15.06 -7.40
C TYR A 290 16.30 -14.39 -6.96
N PHE A 291 16.56 -14.32 -5.65
CA PHE A 291 17.73 -13.64 -5.12
C PHE A 291 18.99 -14.49 -5.28
N THR A 292 20.07 -13.83 -5.64
CA THR A 292 21.41 -14.39 -5.46
C THR A 292 21.81 -14.40 -3.98
N ALA A 293 22.80 -15.21 -3.61
CA ALA A 293 23.34 -15.19 -2.25
C ALA A 293 23.82 -13.79 -1.86
N GLU A 294 24.55 -13.12 -2.77
CA GLU A 294 25.05 -11.75 -2.57
C GLU A 294 23.93 -10.75 -2.27
N LEU A 295 22.85 -10.74 -3.07
CA LEU A 295 21.71 -9.84 -2.84
C LEU A 295 20.99 -10.17 -1.53
N SER A 296 20.87 -11.45 -1.19
CA SER A 296 20.28 -11.87 0.09
C SER A 296 21.09 -11.36 1.28
N GLU A 297 22.42 -11.48 1.24
CA GLU A 297 23.33 -10.98 2.28
C GLU A 297 23.29 -9.44 2.37
N GLU A 298 23.17 -8.75 1.23
CA GLU A 298 22.99 -7.30 1.20
C GLU A 298 21.70 -6.87 1.94
N PHE A 299 20.57 -7.55 1.68
CA PHE A 299 19.33 -7.33 2.42
C PHE A 299 19.49 -7.61 3.92
N ASP A 300 20.16 -8.70 4.29
CA ASP A 300 20.34 -9.07 5.71
C ASP A 300 21.18 -8.04 6.47
N ARG A 301 22.07 -7.32 5.79
CA ARG A 301 22.86 -6.22 6.35
C ARG A 301 22.10 -4.90 6.39
N VAL A 302 21.44 -4.52 5.28
CA VAL A 302 20.85 -3.16 5.10
C VAL A 302 19.49 -3.02 5.78
N VAL A 303 18.68 -4.07 5.77
CA VAL A 303 17.30 -4.01 6.35
C VAL A 303 17.32 -3.68 7.85
N PRO A 304 18.12 -4.35 8.71
CA PRO A 304 18.18 -4.00 10.13
C PRO A 304 18.65 -2.56 10.39
N GLU A 305 19.60 -2.06 9.58
CA GLU A 305 20.09 -0.68 9.68
C GLU A 305 18.97 0.33 9.32
N ASN A 306 18.25 0.07 8.22
CA ASN A 306 17.16 0.92 7.79
C ASN A 306 15.96 0.90 8.73
N LEU A 307 15.69 -0.23 9.40
CA LEU A 307 14.58 -0.36 10.35
C LEU A 307 15.00 -0.14 11.81
N LYS A 308 16.20 0.36 12.04
CA LYS A 308 16.68 0.66 13.41
C LYS A 308 15.71 1.62 14.10
N GLY A 309 15.27 1.21 15.30
CA GLY A 309 14.30 1.96 16.10
C GLY A 309 12.83 1.70 15.74
N CYS A 310 12.53 0.84 14.77
CA CYS A 310 11.12 0.52 14.43
C CYS A 310 10.53 -0.61 15.28
N ASP A 311 11.34 -1.39 16.01
CA ASP A 311 10.91 -2.53 16.85
C ASP A 311 10.07 -3.57 16.08
N LEU A 312 10.32 -3.72 14.77
CA LEU A 312 9.61 -4.64 13.89
C LEU A 312 10.28 -6.02 13.88
N LYS A 313 9.48 -7.07 13.92
CA LYS A 313 9.93 -8.47 13.83
C LYS A 313 9.89 -8.95 12.39
N ILE A 314 10.98 -8.81 11.65
CA ILE A 314 11.05 -9.29 10.29
C ILE A 314 11.42 -10.77 10.27
N GLN A 315 10.57 -11.61 9.65
CA GLN A 315 10.77 -13.05 9.48
C GLN A 315 10.90 -13.36 7.99
N TYR A 316 12.01 -13.93 7.56
CA TYR A 316 12.24 -14.27 6.15
C TYR A 316 11.75 -15.68 5.76
N THR A 317 11.44 -16.51 6.75
CA THR A 317 10.98 -17.90 6.59
C THR A 317 10.02 -18.27 7.72
N ILE A 318 9.15 -19.24 7.48
CA ILE A 318 8.23 -19.84 8.45
C ILE A 318 8.42 -21.34 8.54
#